data_1550796c419f1d15e176623cab5eb05f
#
_entry.id   1550796c419f1d15e176623cab5eb05f
#
_cell.length_a   1.000
_cell.length_b   1.000
_cell.length_c   1.000
_cell.angle_alpha   90.00
_cell.angle_beta   90.00
_cell.angle_gamma   90.00
#
_symmetry.space_group_name_H-M   'P 1'
#
loop_
_entity.id
_entity.type
_entity.pdbx_description
1 polymer ?
#
loop_
_entity_poly.entity_id
_entity_poly.type
_entity_poly.pdbx_seq_one_letter_code
_entity_poly.pdbx_strand_id
1 'polypeptide(L)'
;MEFFSKKTSVDFMGGRRLAFVFSAVLMIGSLILLIPGVRGLNFGIDFTGGVLVELAYPEAARLAEIRRSLSEGGFPDAQVQNFGTSTDVLVRVLPREGVEGKALANQMLDVLRQDNAAVELRRTEFVGPQVGEELTEQGALAMLFAMIMILVYIMVRFQWKFAVGAIVATLHDPIITLGFFALTGLTFDLSVLAAMLAIVGYSVNDTIVVFDRIRENFRKVRRGTPKDIMNLSVNETLSRTLMTSFTTSLVVIAMLLFGGETLRGFSSALIIGIAIGTYS
;
A
#
# COMPACT_ATOMS: atom_id res chain seq x y z
N MET A 1 10.38 -12.68 -26.50
CA MET A 1 9.91 -14.01 -26.05
C MET A 1 8.40 -13.93 -25.90
N GLU A 2 7.65 -14.71 -26.67
CA GLU A 2 6.20 -14.82 -26.48
C GLU A 2 5.98 -15.92 -25.43
N PHE A 3 5.44 -15.58 -24.26
CA PHE A 3 5.14 -16.54 -23.20
C PHE A 3 4.05 -17.54 -23.64
N PHE A 4 3.20 -17.13 -24.57
CA PHE A 4 2.19 -17.97 -25.19
C PHE A 4 2.55 -18.22 -26.66
N SER A 5 2.90 -19.45 -27.02
CA SER A 5 3.13 -19.84 -28.41
C SER A 5 1.84 -19.85 -29.26
N LYS A 6 0.68 -19.67 -28.67
CA LYS A 6 -0.64 -19.56 -29.30
C LYS A 6 -1.32 -18.25 -28.92
N LYS A 7 -2.03 -17.62 -29.86
CA LYS A 7 -2.86 -16.46 -29.57
C LYS A 7 -3.90 -16.80 -28.49
N THR A 8 -3.91 -16.04 -27.42
CA THR A 8 -4.92 -16.16 -26.37
C THR A 8 -6.29 -15.73 -26.90
N SER A 9 -7.35 -16.42 -26.48
CA SER A 9 -8.73 -16.14 -26.89
C SER A 9 -9.69 -16.20 -25.69
N VAL A 10 -9.31 -15.52 -24.62
CA VAL A 10 -10.13 -15.44 -23.40
C VAL A 10 -11.28 -14.44 -23.62
N ASP A 11 -12.51 -14.79 -23.25
CA ASP A 11 -13.66 -13.86 -23.32
C ASP A 11 -13.74 -12.97 -22.08
N PHE A 12 -12.86 -11.97 -22.02
CA PHE A 12 -12.87 -10.96 -20.94
C PHE A 12 -14.16 -10.14 -20.93
N MET A 13 -14.66 -9.78 -22.12
CA MET A 13 -15.87 -8.96 -22.23
C MET A 13 -17.13 -9.72 -21.86
N GLY A 14 -17.14 -11.05 -21.94
CA GLY A 14 -18.23 -11.88 -21.43
C GLY A 14 -18.32 -11.86 -19.90
N GLY A 15 -17.15 -11.95 -19.24
CA GLY A 15 -17.03 -11.94 -17.79
C GLY A 15 -17.17 -10.56 -17.12
N ARG A 16 -17.28 -9.45 -17.88
CA ARG A 16 -17.22 -8.09 -17.33
C ARG A 16 -18.18 -7.78 -16.18
N ARG A 17 -19.39 -8.36 -16.21
CA ARG A 17 -20.38 -8.11 -15.13
C ARG A 17 -19.90 -8.69 -13.80
N LEU A 18 -19.34 -9.89 -13.82
CA LEU A 18 -18.77 -10.52 -12.64
C LEU A 18 -17.58 -9.72 -12.13
N ALA A 19 -16.70 -9.28 -13.02
CA ALA A 19 -15.55 -8.44 -12.68
C ALA A 19 -15.97 -7.11 -12.03
N PHE A 20 -16.96 -6.42 -12.60
CA PHE A 20 -17.50 -5.19 -12.00
C PHE A 20 -18.12 -5.41 -10.61
N VAL A 21 -18.88 -6.50 -10.42
CA VAL A 21 -19.46 -6.83 -9.12
C VAL A 21 -18.34 -7.11 -8.11
N PHE A 22 -17.34 -7.88 -8.48
CA PHE A 22 -16.19 -8.19 -7.64
C PHE A 22 -15.43 -6.93 -7.24
N SER A 23 -15.09 -6.06 -8.21
CA SER A 23 -14.46 -4.76 -7.96
C SER A 23 -15.29 -3.86 -7.05
N ALA A 24 -16.61 -3.80 -7.28
CA ALA A 24 -17.50 -2.99 -6.46
C ALA A 24 -17.54 -3.49 -5.00
N VAL A 25 -17.59 -4.81 -4.79
CA VAL A 25 -17.55 -5.41 -3.44
C VAL A 25 -16.22 -5.08 -2.75
N LEU A 26 -15.10 -5.25 -3.44
CA LEU A 26 -13.78 -4.93 -2.88
C LEU A 26 -13.67 -3.43 -2.55
N MET A 27 -14.11 -2.55 -3.46
CA MET A 27 -14.03 -1.10 -3.26
C MET A 27 -14.93 -0.64 -2.10
N ILE A 28 -16.18 -1.09 -2.07
CA ILE A 28 -17.12 -0.75 -0.99
C ILE A 28 -16.61 -1.30 0.34
N GLY A 29 -16.16 -2.56 0.38
CA GLY A 29 -15.56 -3.17 1.55
C GLY A 29 -14.35 -2.40 2.06
N SER A 30 -13.46 -1.97 1.16
CA SER A 30 -12.29 -1.13 1.48
C SER A 30 -12.71 0.21 2.06
N LEU A 31 -13.68 0.91 1.44
CA LEU A 31 -14.18 2.18 1.94
C LEU A 31 -14.81 2.06 3.33
N ILE A 32 -15.55 0.97 3.60
CA ILE A 32 -16.11 0.70 4.93
C ILE A 32 -15.00 0.48 5.96
N LEU A 33 -13.97 -0.30 5.62
CA LEU A 33 -12.83 -0.55 6.51
C LEU A 33 -12.03 0.72 6.82
N LEU A 34 -11.98 1.67 5.89
CA LEU A 34 -11.28 2.96 6.07
C LEU A 34 -12.02 3.93 6.99
N ILE A 35 -13.30 3.69 7.32
CA ILE A 35 -14.08 4.55 8.22
C ILE A 35 -13.45 4.53 9.61
N PRO A 36 -13.10 5.69 10.19
CA PRO A 36 -12.68 5.78 11.59
C PRO A 36 -13.76 5.21 12.52
N GLY A 37 -13.36 4.29 13.40
CA GLY A 37 -14.30 3.59 14.29
C GLY A 37 -14.73 2.20 13.82
N VAL A 38 -14.57 1.84 12.52
CA VAL A 38 -14.69 0.46 12.05
C VAL A 38 -13.33 -0.23 12.19
N ARG A 39 -12.34 0.23 11.42
CA ARG A 39 -10.93 -0.17 11.55
C ARG A 39 -10.03 1.04 11.43
N GLY A 40 -10.13 1.81 10.35
CA GLY A 40 -9.26 2.91 10.02
C GLY A 40 -7.85 2.45 9.58
N LEU A 41 -7.01 3.39 9.20
CA LEU A 41 -5.60 3.16 8.93
C LEU A 41 -4.78 3.26 10.22
N ASN A 42 -3.81 2.36 10.38
CA ASN A 42 -2.82 2.45 11.44
C ASN A 42 -1.65 3.33 10.96
N PHE A 43 -1.77 4.65 11.15
CA PHE A 43 -0.75 5.60 10.71
C PHE A 43 0.56 5.43 11.48
N GLY A 44 1.70 5.49 10.77
CA GLY A 44 3.05 5.52 11.33
C GLY A 44 3.37 6.84 12.04
N ILE A 45 4.52 6.88 12.74
CA ILE A 45 5.00 8.09 13.42
C ILE A 45 5.29 9.24 12.44
N ASP A 46 5.52 8.93 11.17
CA ASP A 46 5.73 9.92 10.12
C ASP A 46 4.55 10.88 9.98
N PHE A 47 3.32 10.40 10.26
CA PHE A 47 2.09 11.17 10.14
C PHE A 47 1.54 11.63 11.49
N THR A 48 1.70 10.82 12.53
CA THR A 48 1.15 11.13 13.86
C THR A 48 2.12 11.86 14.76
N GLY A 49 3.39 11.94 14.37
CA GLY A 49 4.46 12.22 15.30
C GLY A 49 4.62 11.08 16.32
N GLY A 50 5.62 11.19 17.18
CA GLY A 50 5.86 10.26 18.27
C GLY A 50 7.25 9.68 18.31
N VAL A 51 7.40 8.69 19.19
CA VAL A 51 8.63 7.92 19.38
C VAL A 51 8.36 6.47 19.04
N LEU A 52 9.25 5.93 18.23
CA LEU A 52 9.30 4.51 17.89
C LEU A 52 10.58 3.93 18.50
N VAL A 53 10.44 2.86 19.26
CA VAL A 53 11.56 2.17 19.92
C VAL A 53 11.56 0.72 19.50
N GLU A 54 12.68 0.26 18.94
CA GLU A 54 12.94 -1.14 18.64
C GLU A 54 13.72 -1.75 19.77
N LEU A 55 13.18 -2.81 20.37
CA LEU A 55 13.72 -3.50 21.53
C LEU A 55 14.01 -4.96 21.20
N ALA A 56 15.14 -5.48 21.68
CA ALA A 56 15.44 -6.89 21.64
C ALA A 56 15.28 -7.52 23.03
N TYR A 57 14.52 -8.60 23.09
CA TYR A 57 14.34 -9.42 24.27
C TYR A 57 15.19 -10.70 24.16
N PRO A 58 15.75 -11.22 25.26
CA PRO A 58 16.55 -12.44 25.24
C PRO A 58 15.72 -13.69 24.90
N GLU A 59 14.42 -13.64 25.16
CA GLU A 59 13.45 -14.70 24.90
C GLU A 59 12.24 -14.14 24.15
N ALA A 60 11.33 -15.03 23.71
CA ALA A 60 10.11 -14.61 23.04
C ALA A 60 9.30 -13.63 23.89
N ALA A 61 9.07 -12.43 23.36
CA ALA A 61 8.46 -11.33 24.08
C ALA A 61 6.96 -11.56 24.30
N ARG A 62 6.50 -11.38 25.53
CA ARG A 62 5.09 -11.47 25.91
C ARG A 62 4.45 -10.10 25.81
N LEU A 63 3.89 -9.79 24.61
CA LEU A 63 3.35 -8.45 24.33
C LEU A 63 2.32 -7.96 25.33
N ALA A 64 1.53 -8.87 25.94
CA ALA A 64 0.52 -8.50 26.93
C ALA A 64 1.15 -7.98 28.24
N GLU A 65 2.26 -8.59 28.66
CA GLU A 65 3.03 -8.16 29.84
C GLU A 65 3.67 -6.79 29.57
N ILE A 66 4.32 -6.65 28.42
CA ILE A 66 4.98 -5.39 28.02
C ILE A 66 3.96 -4.24 27.96
N ARG A 67 2.75 -4.46 27.41
CA ARG A 67 1.70 -3.45 27.38
C ARG A 67 1.24 -3.07 28.79
N ARG A 68 1.12 -4.04 29.70
CA ARG A 68 0.74 -3.77 31.09
C ARG A 68 1.82 -2.95 31.80
N SER A 69 3.08 -3.34 31.69
CA SER A 69 4.19 -2.62 32.32
C SER A 69 4.30 -1.18 31.80
N LEU A 70 4.16 -0.98 30.50
CA LEU A 70 4.15 0.36 29.92
C LEU A 70 2.93 1.18 30.40
N SER A 71 1.75 0.58 30.49
CA SER A 71 0.55 1.26 30.97
C SER A 71 0.69 1.68 32.45
N GLU A 72 1.19 0.79 33.31
CA GLU A 72 1.48 1.05 34.73
C GLU A 72 2.63 2.08 34.89
N GLY A 73 3.62 2.04 33.98
CA GLY A 73 4.74 2.99 33.92
C GLY A 73 4.40 4.35 33.32
N GLY A 74 3.11 4.62 33.06
CA GLY A 74 2.64 5.92 32.58
C GLY A 74 2.54 6.06 31.06
N PHE A 75 2.55 4.95 30.31
CA PHE A 75 2.39 4.90 28.84
C PHE A 75 1.15 4.09 28.43
N PRO A 76 -0.07 4.52 28.81
CA PRO A 76 -1.28 3.75 28.50
C PRO A 76 -1.58 3.65 27.00
N ASP A 77 -1.10 4.63 26.22
CA ASP A 77 -1.31 4.71 24.76
C ASP A 77 -0.23 3.98 23.96
N ALA A 78 0.70 3.28 24.63
CA ALA A 78 1.78 2.57 23.96
C ALA A 78 1.24 1.44 23.08
N GLN A 79 1.59 1.51 21.80
CA GLN A 79 1.32 0.42 20.87
C GLN A 79 2.52 -0.52 20.83
N VAL A 80 2.28 -1.81 21.09
CA VAL A 80 3.32 -2.82 21.20
C VAL A 80 3.03 -3.94 20.21
N GLN A 81 4.00 -4.26 19.34
CA GLN A 81 3.90 -5.32 18.34
C GLN A 81 5.23 -6.04 18.16
N ASN A 82 5.19 -7.29 17.67
CA ASN A 82 6.41 -7.95 17.26
C ASN A 82 7.00 -7.31 16.00
N PHE A 83 8.33 -7.36 15.87
CA PHE A 83 9.05 -6.77 14.75
C PHE A 83 10.00 -7.82 14.15
N GLY A 84 9.55 -8.52 13.12
CA GLY A 84 10.30 -9.57 12.41
C GLY A 84 10.36 -10.88 13.16
N THR A 85 10.88 -10.89 14.37
CA THR A 85 11.04 -12.08 15.20
C THR A 85 10.11 -12.06 16.43
N SER A 86 10.05 -13.18 17.14
CA SER A 86 9.31 -13.21 18.42
C SER A 86 10.06 -12.52 19.58
N THR A 87 11.34 -12.25 19.40
CA THR A 87 12.20 -11.59 20.39
C THR A 87 12.30 -10.08 20.16
N ASP A 88 12.03 -9.62 18.94
CA ASP A 88 12.11 -8.20 18.61
C ASP A 88 10.74 -7.55 18.74
N VAL A 89 10.69 -6.43 19.45
CA VAL A 89 9.46 -5.71 19.78
C VAL A 89 9.59 -4.26 19.34
N LEU A 90 8.58 -3.80 18.66
CA LEU A 90 8.40 -2.40 18.31
C LEU A 90 7.40 -1.77 19.28
N VAL A 91 7.83 -0.71 19.94
CA VAL A 91 6.98 0.10 20.82
C VAL A 91 6.85 1.49 20.23
N ARG A 92 5.60 1.94 20.06
CA ARG A 92 5.29 3.29 19.60
C ARG A 92 4.48 4.03 20.66
N VAL A 93 4.89 5.26 20.91
CA VAL A 93 4.20 6.17 21.85
C VAL A 93 3.98 7.52 21.16
N LEU A 94 2.80 8.10 21.39
CA LEU A 94 2.48 9.44 20.90
C LEU A 94 3.37 10.50 21.53
N PRO A 95 3.62 11.62 20.84
CA PRO A 95 4.44 12.69 21.39
C PRO A 95 3.77 13.31 22.62
N ARG A 96 4.57 13.76 23.59
CA ARG A 96 4.11 14.48 24.76
C ARG A 96 4.63 15.89 24.73
N GLU A 97 3.76 16.86 25.04
CA GLU A 97 4.16 18.28 25.11
C GLU A 97 5.27 18.48 26.13
N GLY A 98 6.33 19.17 25.70
CA GLY A 98 7.45 19.53 26.56
C GLY A 98 8.45 18.39 26.88
N VAL A 99 8.27 17.19 26.31
CA VAL A 99 9.20 16.06 26.51
C VAL A 99 9.91 15.76 25.21
N GLU A 100 11.25 15.81 25.23
CA GLU A 100 12.07 15.40 24.09
C GLU A 100 11.89 13.89 23.81
N GLY A 101 11.84 13.51 22.54
CA GLY A 101 11.65 12.12 22.13
C GLY A 101 12.70 11.17 22.70
N LYS A 102 13.95 11.62 22.83
CA LYS A 102 15.01 10.83 23.44
C LYS A 102 14.79 10.57 24.92
N ALA A 103 14.29 11.57 25.65
CA ALA A 103 13.94 11.41 27.07
C ALA A 103 12.76 10.45 27.24
N LEU A 104 11.76 10.52 26.35
CA LEU A 104 10.60 9.63 26.34
C LEU A 104 11.01 8.17 26.06
N ALA A 105 11.92 7.94 25.10
CA ALA A 105 12.47 6.62 24.80
C ALA A 105 13.23 6.01 25.99
N ASN A 106 14.04 6.83 26.68
CA ASN A 106 14.78 6.37 27.86
C ASN A 106 13.82 6.04 29.01
N GLN A 107 12.80 6.84 29.27
CA GLN A 107 11.79 6.54 30.28
C GLN A 107 11.05 5.23 29.98
N MET A 108 10.67 4.97 28.74
CA MET A 108 10.09 3.69 28.34
C MET A 108 11.04 2.51 28.60
N LEU A 109 12.31 2.68 28.22
CA LEU A 109 13.32 1.65 28.41
C LEU A 109 13.54 1.35 29.92
N ASP A 110 13.58 2.39 30.74
CA ASP A 110 13.74 2.24 32.19
C ASP A 110 12.55 1.49 32.83
N VAL A 111 11.32 1.76 32.38
CA VAL A 111 10.13 1.01 32.83
C VAL A 111 10.26 -0.47 32.45
N LEU A 112 10.62 -0.78 31.20
CA LEU A 112 10.73 -2.16 30.72
C LEU A 112 11.90 -2.92 31.36
N ARG A 113 12.99 -2.23 31.69
CA ARG A 113 14.14 -2.82 32.36
C ARG A 113 13.88 -3.17 33.83
N GLN A 114 12.87 -2.57 34.47
CA GLN A 114 12.44 -2.98 35.81
C GLN A 114 11.90 -4.42 35.80
N ASP A 115 11.22 -4.81 34.73
CA ASP A 115 10.68 -6.16 34.58
C ASP A 115 11.69 -7.14 33.98
N ASN A 116 12.51 -6.66 33.05
CA ASN A 116 13.54 -7.48 32.40
C ASN A 116 14.79 -6.63 32.09
N ALA A 117 15.78 -6.75 32.96
CA ALA A 117 17.05 -5.99 32.86
C ALA A 117 17.86 -6.28 31.60
N ALA A 118 17.58 -7.41 30.91
CA ALA A 118 18.29 -7.85 29.69
C ALA A 118 17.68 -7.28 28.39
N VAL A 119 16.69 -6.37 28.49
CA VAL A 119 16.14 -5.71 27.31
C VAL A 119 17.13 -4.72 26.73
N GLU A 120 17.44 -4.90 25.44
CA GLU A 120 18.35 -4.06 24.69
C GLU A 120 17.60 -3.12 23.73
N LEU A 121 18.02 -1.85 23.73
CA LEU A 121 17.54 -0.86 22.76
C LEU A 121 18.35 -1.01 21.46
N ARG A 122 17.67 -1.37 20.37
CA ARG A 122 18.31 -1.47 19.04
C ARG A 122 18.23 -0.17 18.26
N ARG A 123 17.07 0.44 18.25
CA ARG A 123 16.80 1.65 17.43
C ARG A 123 15.78 2.54 18.11
N THR A 124 15.96 3.83 17.94
CA THR A 124 14.98 4.83 18.34
C THR A 124 14.76 5.79 17.17
N GLU A 125 13.53 6.02 16.84
CA GLU A 125 13.11 7.06 15.89
C GLU A 125 12.20 8.04 16.61
N PHE A 126 12.30 9.30 16.22
CA PHE A 126 11.47 10.37 16.75
C PHE A 126 11.03 11.28 15.62
N VAL A 127 9.73 11.55 15.59
CA VAL A 127 9.13 12.55 14.72
C VAL A 127 8.36 13.53 15.58
N GLY A 128 8.73 14.80 15.53
CA GLY A 128 8.00 15.86 16.23
C GLY A 128 6.58 16.01 15.67
N PRO A 129 5.58 16.44 16.48
CA PRO A 129 4.19 16.58 16.03
C PRO A 129 4.07 17.51 14.81
N GLN A 130 4.78 18.62 14.83
CA GLN A 130 4.77 19.61 13.73
C GLN A 130 5.32 19.01 12.43
N VAL A 131 6.37 18.19 12.52
CA VAL A 131 6.94 17.51 11.35
C VAL A 131 5.97 16.46 10.81
N GLY A 132 5.30 15.70 11.68
CA GLY A 132 4.28 14.73 11.28
C GLY A 132 3.10 15.38 10.55
N GLU A 133 2.64 16.53 11.04
CA GLU A 133 1.58 17.30 10.38
C GLU A 133 2.02 17.80 9.00
N GLU A 134 3.23 18.37 8.89
CA GLU A 134 3.80 18.81 7.61
C GLU A 134 3.94 17.65 6.61
N LEU A 135 4.45 16.50 7.05
CA LEU A 135 4.57 15.30 6.20
C LEU A 135 3.21 14.77 5.73
N THR A 136 2.19 14.86 6.59
CA THR A 136 0.82 14.49 6.23
C THR A 136 0.27 15.40 5.14
N GLU A 137 0.43 16.72 5.29
CA GLU A 137 -0.02 17.70 4.31
C GLU A 137 0.73 17.52 2.97
N GLN A 138 2.06 17.46 3.02
CA GLN A 138 2.88 17.27 1.81
C GLN A 138 2.61 15.94 1.12
N GLY A 139 2.42 14.85 1.89
CA GLY A 139 2.07 13.54 1.35
C GLY A 139 0.71 13.52 0.65
N ALA A 140 -0.29 14.15 1.27
CA ALA A 140 -1.63 14.30 0.68
C ALA A 140 -1.59 15.15 -0.60
N LEU A 141 -0.85 16.26 -0.59
CA LEU A 141 -0.65 17.12 -1.77
C LEU A 141 0.10 16.37 -2.88
N ALA A 142 1.15 15.63 -2.57
CA ALA A 142 1.89 14.83 -3.54
C ALA A 142 0.99 13.81 -4.25
N MET A 143 0.15 13.09 -3.48
CA MET A 143 -0.82 12.14 -4.04
C MET A 143 -1.83 12.86 -4.94
N LEU A 144 -2.39 13.97 -4.48
CA LEU A 144 -3.36 14.76 -5.24
C LEU A 144 -2.76 15.28 -6.55
N PHE A 145 -1.56 15.88 -6.50
CA PHE A 145 -0.88 16.38 -7.70
C PHE A 145 -0.52 15.25 -8.66
N ALA A 146 -0.01 14.13 -8.19
CA ALA A 146 0.26 12.97 -9.04
C ALA A 146 -1.01 12.50 -9.77
N MET A 147 -2.13 12.38 -9.07
CA MET A 147 -3.42 12.01 -9.66
C MET A 147 -3.91 13.02 -10.70
N ILE A 148 -3.82 14.33 -10.42
CA ILE A 148 -4.19 15.39 -11.36
C ILE A 148 -3.30 15.35 -12.60
N MET A 149 -1.98 15.22 -12.44
CA MET A 149 -1.04 15.18 -13.58
C MET A 149 -1.28 13.96 -14.47
N ILE A 150 -1.54 12.80 -13.88
CA ILE A 150 -1.89 11.59 -14.63
C ILE A 150 -3.22 11.80 -15.37
N LEU A 151 -4.22 12.38 -14.72
CA LEU A 151 -5.51 12.70 -15.32
C LEU A 151 -5.35 13.63 -16.54
N VAL A 152 -4.60 14.71 -16.38
CA VAL A 152 -4.32 15.68 -17.47
C VAL A 152 -3.61 14.96 -18.63
N TYR A 153 -2.58 14.15 -18.32
CA TYR A 153 -1.88 13.37 -19.34
C TYR A 153 -2.82 12.45 -20.12
N ILE A 154 -3.70 11.71 -19.45
CA ILE A 154 -4.63 10.78 -20.10
C ILE A 154 -5.67 11.55 -20.93
N MET A 155 -6.19 12.68 -20.42
CA MET A 155 -7.14 13.51 -21.18
C MET A 155 -6.53 14.09 -22.47
N VAL A 156 -5.28 14.50 -22.43
CA VAL A 156 -4.56 15.00 -23.61
C VAL A 156 -4.23 13.88 -24.59
N ARG A 157 -3.83 12.71 -24.07
CA ARG A 157 -3.38 11.57 -24.89
C ARG A 157 -4.52 10.78 -25.52
N PHE A 158 -5.68 10.68 -24.82
CA PHE A 158 -6.82 9.86 -25.21
C PHE A 158 -8.11 10.68 -25.33
N GLN A 159 -9.12 10.07 -26.00
CA GLN A 159 -10.47 10.64 -26.01
C GLN A 159 -11.05 10.63 -24.58
N TRP A 160 -11.93 11.61 -24.28
CA TRP A 160 -12.52 11.79 -22.95
C TRP A 160 -13.18 10.53 -22.37
N LYS A 161 -13.76 9.66 -23.20
CA LYS A 161 -14.37 8.39 -22.76
C LYS A 161 -13.35 7.41 -22.15
N PHE A 162 -12.17 7.34 -22.75
CA PHE A 162 -11.06 6.54 -22.21
C PHE A 162 -10.48 7.17 -20.94
N ALA A 163 -10.43 8.50 -20.88
CA ALA A 163 -9.96 9.21 -19.71
C ALA A 163 -10.82 8.90 -18.47
N VAL A 164 -12.14 8.91 -18.59
CA VAL A 164 -13.05 8.54 -17.49
C VAL A 164 -12.79 7.11 -17.00
N GLY A 165 -12.66 6.14 -17.91
CA GLY A 165 -12.36 4.76 -17.56
C GLY A 165 -11.02 4.62 -16.83
N ALA A 166 -9.98 5.31 -17.32
CA ALA A 166 -8.66 5.30 -16.69
C ALA A 166 -8.68 5.92 -15.29
N ILE A 167 -9.42 7.02 -15.09
CA ILE A 167 -9.55 7.66 -13.76
C ILE A 167 -10.17 6.67 -12.75
N VAL A 168 -11.26 6.01 -13.16
CA VAL A 168 -11.93 5.03 -12.29
C VAL A 168 -10.97 3.90 -11.91
N ALA A 169 -10.23 3.34 -12.88
CA ALA A 169 -9.23 2.30 -12.62
C ALA A 169 -8.10 2.82 -11.72
N THR A 170 -7.59 4.03 -11.98
CA THR A 170 -6.49 4.62 -11.19
C THR A 170 -6.90 4.91 -9.74
N LEU A 171 -8.16 5.21 -9.46
CA LEU A 171 -8.67 5.39 -8.09
C LEU A 171 -8.98 4.06 -7.41
N HIS A 172 -9.42 3.07 -8.18
CA HIS A 172 -9.79 1.74 -7.68
C HIS A 172 -8.62 1.04 -6.96
N ASP A 173 -7.44 1.01 -7.57
CA ASP A 173 -6.31 0.23 -7.08
C ASP A 173 -5.75 0.75 -5.74
N PRO A 174 -5.49 2.07 -5.55
CA PRO A 174 -5.11 2.62 -4.26
C PRO A 174 -6.16 2.40 -3.17
N ILE A 175 -7.46 2.58 -3.48
CA ILE A 175 -8.53 2.41 -2.47
C ILE A 175 -8.54 0.97 -1.94
N ILE A 176 -8.42 -0.03 -2.81
CA ILE A 176 -8.38 -1.44 -2.37
C ILE A 176 -7.11 -1.73 -1.59
N THR A 177 -5.97 -1.17 -2.01
CA THR A 177 -4.70 -1.33 -1.29
C THR A 177 -4.78 -0.71 0.11
N LEU A 178 -5.36 0.49 0.27
CA LEU A 178 -5.63 1.11 1.57
C LEU A 178 -6.58 0.25 2.42
N GLY A 179 -7.62 -0.32 1.80
CA GLY A 179 -8.54 -1.26 2.46
C GLY A 179 -7.83 -2.50 3.00
N PHE A 180 -6.85 -3.02 2.27
CA PHE A 180 -6.00 -4.11 2.74
C PHE A 180 -5.17 -3.71 3.97
N PHE A 181 -4.59 -2.49 3.99
CA PHE A 181 -3.88 -1.97 5.17
C PHE A 181 -4.80 -1.80 6.37
N ALA A 182 -6.00 -1.26 6.17
CA ALA A 182 -7.00 -1.15 7.24
C ALA A 182 -7.43 -2.53 7.76
N LEU A 183 -7.60 -3.53 6.86
CA LEU A 183 -7.97 -4.89 7.24
C LEU A 183 -6.90 -5.61 8.06
N THR A 184 -5.64 -5.51 7.62
CA THR A 184 -4.49 -6.21 8.23
C THR A 184 -3.92 -5.48 9.45
N GLY A 185 -4.17 -4.17 9.59
CA GLY A 185 -3.57 -3.33 10.63
C GLY A 185 -2.09 -3.03 10.42
N LEU A 186 -1.53 -3.34 9.23
CA LEU A 186 -0.17 -2.95 8.88
C LEU A 186 -0.01 -1.43 8.98
N THR A 187 1.15 -1.00 9.44
CA THR A 187 1.45 0.43 9.60
C THR A 187 1.51 1.12 8.26
N PHE A 188 0.80 2.24 8.14
CA PHE A 188 0.82 3.13 6.99
C PHE A 188 1.83 4.26 7.28
N ASP A 189 3.01 4.17 6.72
CA ASP A 189 4.13 5.10 6.85
C ASP A 189 4.46 5.81 5.52
N LEU A 190 5.49 6.65 5.50
CA LEU A 190 5.93 7.32 4.27
C LEU A 190 6.39 6.35 3.19
N SER A 191 6.95 5.21 3.56
CA SER A 191 7.37 4.19 2.60
C SER A 191 6.16 3.59 1.88
N VAL A 192 5.08 3.32 2.62
CA VAL A 192 3.82 2.85 2.06
C VAL A 192 3.17 3.92 1.16
N LEU A 193 3.21 5.19 1.55
CA LEU A 193 2.74 6.29 0.69
C LEU A 193 3.53 6.34 -0.63
N ALA A 194 4.85 6.17 -0.59
CA ALA A 194 5.68 6.07 -1.80
C ALA A 194 5.29 4.86 -2.66
N ALA A 195 5.00 3.71 -2.04
CA ALA A 195 4.47 2.54 -2.74
C ALA A 195 3.13 2.84 -3.42
N MET A 196 2.23 3.57 -2.76
CA MET A 196 0.94 3.98 -3.34
C MET A 196 1.10 4.82 -4.61
N LEU A 197 2.03 5.79 -4.59
CA LEU A 197 2.37 6.58 -5.78
C LEU A 197 2.95 5.70 -6.91
N ALA A 198 3.80 4.73 -6.55
CA ALA A 198 4.35 3.78 -7.51
C ALA A 198 3.26 2.87 -8.12
N ILE A 199 2.29 2.39 -7.34
CA ILE A 199 1.15 1.59 -7.79
C ILE A 199 0.30 2.36 -8.80
N VAL A 200 0.00 3.63 -8.50
CA VAL A 200 -0.74 4.51 -9.42
C VAL A 200 -0.04 4.60 -10.78
N GLY A 201 1.26 4.84 -10.79
CA GLY A 201 2.04 4.88 -12.02
C GLY A 201 2.10 3.55 -12.76
N TYR A 202 2.22 2.45 -12.02
CA TYR A 202 2.25 1.09 -12.55
C TYR A 202 0.92 0.71 -13.23
N SER A 203 -0.20 0.91 -12.55
CA SER A 203 -1.54 0.61 -13.06
C SER A 203 -1.87 1.41 -14.32
N VAL A 204 -1.56 2.70 -14.32
CA VAL A 204 -1.78 3.57 -15.49
C VAL A 204 -0.98 3.12 -16.70
N ASN A 205 0.23 2.58 -16.53
CA ASN A 205 1.05 2.11 -17.65
C ASN A 205 0.34 1.01 -18.44
N ASP A 206 -0.26 0.02 -17.79
CA ASP A 206 -0.98 -1.06 -18.47
C ASP A 206 -2.30 -0.56 -19.07
N THR A 207 -3.02 0.32 -18.38
CA THR A 207 -4.22 0.98 -18.91
C THR A 207 -3.94 1.70 -20.23
N ILE A 208 -2.83 2.45 -20.32
CA ILE A 208 -2.41 3.16 -21.53
C ILE A 208 -2.15 2.18 -22.68
N VAL A 209 -1.45 1.08 -22.39
CA VAL A 209 -1.12 0.07 -23.41
C VAL A 209 -2.37 -0.58 -23.99
N VAL A 210 -3.31 -0.97 -23.13
CA VAL A 210 -4.58 -1.56 -23.55
C VAL A 210 -5.41 -0.56 -24.36
N PHE A 211 -5.51 0.67 -23.90
CA PHE A 211 -6.28 1.72 -24.58
C PHE A 211 -5.68 2.09 -25.95
N ASP A 212 -4.36 2.14 -26.05
CA ASP A 212 -3.70 2.41 -27.33
C ASP A 212 -3.95 1.26 -28.33
N ARG A 213 -3.91 0.00 -27.85
CA ARG A 213 -4.24 -1.17 -28.68
C ARG A 213 -5.71 -1.18 -29.08
N ILE A 214 -6.63 -0.86 -28.18
CA ILE A 214 -8.06 -0.71 -28.50
C ILE A 214 -8.25 0.33 -29.59
N ARG A 215 -7.63 1.51 -29.45
CA ARG A 215 -7.70 2.59 -30.43
C ARG A 215 -7.13 2.17 -31.81
N GLU A 216 -6.01 1.45 -31.80
CA GLU A 216 -5.41 0.91 -33.01
C GLU A 216 -6.34 -0.09 -33.71
N ASN A 217 -6.91 -1.04 -32.95
CA ASN A 217 -7.78 -2.07 -33.48
C ASN A 217 -9.12 -1.50 -33.98
N PHE A 218 -9.67 -0.47 -33.36
CA PHE A 218 -10.85 0.24 -33.91
C PHE A 218 -10.60 0.89 -35.27
N ARG A 219 -9.34 1.21 -35.61
CA ARG A 219 -8.98 1.76 -36.93
C ARG A 219 -8.68 0.66 -37.96
N LYS A 220 -8.10 -0.48 -37.52
CA LYS A 220 -7.65 -1.56 -38.41
C LYS A 220 -8.74 -2.57 -38.70
N VAL A 221 -9.52 -2.95 -37.69
CA VAL A 221 -10.54 -3.99 -37.77
C VAL A 221 -11.85 -3.38 -38.27
N ARG A 222 -12.19 -3.70 -39.55
CA ARG A 222 -13.41 -3.16 -40.19
C ARG A 222 -14.68 -3.98 -39.94
N ARG A 223 -14.55 -5.18 -39.34
CA ARG A 223 -15.68 -6.10 -39.08
C ARG A 223 -15.64 -6.54 -37.61
N GLY A 224 -16.81 -6.64 -36.99
CA GLY A 224 -16.98 -7.02 -35.58
C GLY A 224 -17.70 -5.96 -34.77
N THR A 225 -18.19 -6.36 -33.61
CA THR A 225 -18.82 -5.44 -32.66
C THR A 225 -17.74 -4.70 -31.85
N PRO A 226 -18.05 -3.55 -31.23
CA PRO A 226 -17.10 -2.90 -30.29
C PRO A 226 -16.62 -3.85 -29.19
N LYS A 227 -17.48 -4.77 -28.73
CA LYS A 227 -17.14 -5.79 -27.74
C LYS A 227 -16.05 -6.73 -28.25
N ASP A 228 -16.15 -7.20 -29.49
CA ASP A 228 -15.19 -8.11 -30.09
C ASP A 228 -13.81 -7.44 -30.27
N ILE A 229 -13.81 -6.18 -30.68
CA ILE A 229 -12.59 -5.38 -30.86
C ILE A 229 -11.88 -5.15 -29.52
N MET A 230 -12.62 -4.81 -28.45
CA MET A 230 -12.07 -4.65 -27.12
C MET A 230 -11.50 -5.99 -26.60
N ASN A 231 -12.26 -7.08 -26.76
CA ASN A 231 -11.81 -8.42 -26.33
C ASN A 231 -10.54 -8.86 -27.07
N LEU A 232 -10.47 -8.60 -28.36
CA LEU A 232 -9.27 -8.86 -29.16
C LEU A 232 -8.07 -8.05 -28.62
N SER A 233 -8.28 -6.77 -28.36
CA SER A 233 -7.21 -5.87 -27.92
C SER A 233 -6.63 -6.27 -26.56
N VAL A 234 -7.49 -6.66 -25.60
CA VAL A 234 -7.06 -7.16 -24.29
C VAL A 234 -6.23 -8.45 -24.47
N ASN A 235 -6.70 -9.39 -25.30
CA ASN A 235 -5.95 -10.62 -25.57
C ASN A 235 -4.57 -10.36 -26.22
N GLU A 236 -4.47 -9.37 -27.10
CA GLU A 236 -3.20 -9.02 -27.76
C GLU A 236 -2.18 -8.38 -26.81
N THR A 237 -2.63 -7.73 -25.75
CA THR A 237 -1.76 -7.08 -24.74
C THR A 237 -1.50 -7.98 -23.53
N LEU A 238 -2.28 -9.04 -23.34
CA LEU A 238 -2.25 -9.89 -22.15
C LEU A 238 -0.86 -10.45 -21.82
N SER A 239 -0.15 -10.96 -22.82
CA SER A 239 1.20 -11.52 -22.62
C SER A 239 2.17 -10.47 -22.07
N ARG A 240 2.09 -9.24 -22.55
CA ARG A 240 2.91 -8.14 -22.07
C ARG A 240 2.56 -7.78 -20.63
N THR A 241 1.27 -7.58 -20.33
CA THR A 241 0.80 -7.26 -18.99
C THR A 241 1.20 -8.33 -17.97
N LEU A 242 0.99 -9.60 -18.29
CA LEU A 242 1.40 -10.70 -17.41
C LEU A 242 2.91 -10.76 -17.19
N MET A 243 3.73 -10.52 -18.24
CA MET A 243 5.18 -10.51 -18.11
C MET A 243 5.67 -9.35 -17.24
N THR A 244 5.17 -8.14 -17.45
CA THR A 244 5.54 -6.98 -16.63
C THR A 244 5.14 -7.17 -15.18
N SER A 245 3.92 -7.64 -14.93
CA SER A 245 3.43 -7.92 -13.57
C SER A 245 4.22 -9.02 -12.89
N PHE A 246 4.51 -10.10 -13.59
CA PHE A 246 5.28 -11.23 -13.05
C PHE A 246 6.72 -10.82 -12.70
N THR A 247 7.42 -10.16 -13.62
CA THR A 247 8.81 -9.73 -13.37
C THR A 247 8.91 -8.73 -12.23
N THR A 248 7.99 -7.76 -12.15
CA THR A 248 7.96 -6.79 -11.05
C THR A 248 7.61 -7.48 -9.74
N SER A 249 6.61 -8.39 -9.75
CA SER A 249 6.24 -9.14 -8.55
C SER A 249 7.38 -9.99 -8.00
N LEU A 250 8.22 -10.60 -8.85
CA LEU A 250 9.39 -11.35 -8.38
C LEU A 250 10.35 -10.49 -7.57
N VAL A 251 10.63 -9.26 -8.04
CA VAL A 251 11.50 -8.32 -7.31
C VAL A 251 10.87 -7.93 -5.98
N VAL A 252 9.56 -7.60 -5.98
CA VAL A 252 8.85 -7.16 -4.77
C VAL A 252 8.69 -8.30 -3.76
N ILE A 253 8.47 -9.55 -4.22
CA ILE A 253 8.47 -10.74 -3.35
C ILE A 253 9.85 -10.96 -2.73
N ALA A 254 10.93 -10.82 -3.50
CA ALA A 254 12.28 -10.88 -2.94
C ALA A 254 12.51 -9.80 -1.89
N MET A 255 12.03 -8.57 -2.10
CA MET A 255 12.05 -7.51 -1.09
C MET A 255 11.24 -7.87 0.15
N LEU A 256 10.06 -8.48 -0.01
CA LEU A 256 9.22 -8.90 1.12
C LEU A 256 9.90 -9.99 1.96
N LEU A 257 10.59 -10.95 1.30
CA LEU A 257 11.22 -12.08 1.99
C LEU A 257 12.59 -11.73 2.61
N PHE A 258 13.34 -10.85 1.98
CA PHE A 258 14.73 -10.55 2.34
C PHE A 258 14.97 -9.10 2.79
N GLY A 259 14.01 -8.21 2.58
CA GLY A 259 14.16 -6.77 2.89
C GLY A 259 13.96 -6.40 4.36
N GLY A 260 13.62 -7.36 5.20
CA GLY A 260 13.35 -7.12 6.62
C GLY A 260 12.06 -6.33 6.87
N GLU A 261 11.80 -6.04 8.14
CA GLU A 261 10.54 -5.39 8.55
C GLU A 261 10.41 -3.95 8.03
N THR A 262 11.51 -3.25 7.84
CA THR A 262 11.52 -1.88 7.31
C THR A 262 10.89 -1.80 5.90
N LEU A 263 11.10 -2.82 5.06
CA LEU A 263 10.54 -2.88 3.71
C LEU A 263 9.20 -3.63 3.62
N ARG A 264 8.73 -4.20 4.72
CA ARG A 264 7.54 -5.05 4.75
C ARG A 264 6.27 -4.28 4.32
N GLY A 265 6.06 -3.10 4.89
CA GLY A 265 4.91 -2.25 4.53
C GLY A 265 4.95 -1.88 3.05
N PHE A 266 6.07 -1.34 2.58
CA PHE A 266 6.31 -0.97 1.19
C PHE A 266 6.07 -2.14 0.22
N SER A 267 6.70 -3.29 0.49
CA SER A 267 6.59 -4.48 -0.37
C SER A 267 5.18 -5.06 -0.37
N SER A 268 4.51 -5.08 0.80
CA SER A 268 3.11 -5.55 0.90
C SER A 268 2.18 -4.67 0.07
N ALA A 269 2.32 -3.34 0.16
CA ALA A 269 1.54 -2.40 -0.66
C ALA A 269 1.75 -2.67 -2.15
N LEU A 270 3.01 -2.78 -2.59
CA LEU A 270 3.33 -3.02 -4.01
C LEU A 270 2.77 -4.37 -4.51
N ILE A 271 2.89 -5.46 -3.74
CA ILE A 271 2.36 -6.78 -4.16
C ILE A 271 0.85 -6.70 -4.37
N ILE A 272 0.12 -6.15 -3.41
CA ILE A 272 -1.33 -5.99 -3.50
C ILE A 272 -1.69 -5.06 -4.65
N GLY A 273 -1.02 -3.91 -4.76
CA GLY A 273 -1.26 -2.93 -5.81
C GLY A 273 -0.99 -3.47 -7.21
N ILE A 274 0.10 -4.25 -7.41
CA ILE A 274 0.40 -4.91 -8.69
C ILE A 274 -0.65 -5.97 -9.01
N ALA A 275 -1.06 -6.78 -8.04
CA ALA A 275 -2.08 -7.81 -8.24
C ALA A 275 -3.42 -7.20 -8.64
N ILE A 276 -3.87 -6.15 -7.93
CA ILE A 276 -5.11 -5.43 -8.23
C ILE A 276 -5.01 -4.67 -9.54
N GLY A 277 -3.91 -3.94 -9.80
CA GLY A 277 -3.70 -3.19 -11.04
C GLY A 277 -3.52 -4.06 -12.27
N THR A 278 -3.07 -5.31 -12.11
CA THR A 278 -3.03 -6.29 -13.22
C THR A 278 -4.43 -6.81 -13.54
N TYR A 279 -5.28 -6.92 -12.52
CA TYR A 279 -6.67 -7.33 -12.67
C TYR A 279 -7.56 -6.21 -13.21
N SER A 280 -7.42 -4.98 -12.72
CA SER A 280 -8.29 -3.84 -13.04
C SER A 280 -8.11 -3.35 -14.46
#